data_51821dfb204ae2ce7a66b247cea29846
#
_entry.id   51821dfb204ae2ce7a66b247cea29846
#
_cell.length_a   1.000
_cell.length_b   1.000
_cell.length_c   1.000
_cell.angle_alpha   90.00
_cell.angle_beta   90.00
_cell.angle_gamma   90.00
#
_symmetry.space_group_name_H-M   'P 1'
#
loop_
_entity.id
_entity.type
_entity.pdbx_description
1 polymer ?
#
loop_
_entity_poly.entity_id
_entity_poly.type
_entity_poly.pdbx_seq_one_letter_code
_entity_poly.pdbx_strand_id
1 'polypeptide(L)'
;NIAIWGELIIDGSSDNQMYAIDVHTGELVRQTPVFDPKSPTGMGSGPIIANGKVISGRSCEPEGGPEACVITAFDAKTGRELWRTRTIPKPGEPGDESWGDIPYEKRWHVGMWMVPSFDAELNRIYVGTSVTSPAPKFMLAGNDEQYLYHNSTLALDADTGEIVWHYQHVVDHWDLGCCRLPASSAPWSRRSRTARSTT
;
A
#
# COMPACT_ATOMS: atom_id res chain seq x y z
N ASN A 1 7.69 7.87 8.56
CA ASN A 1 7.94 7.22 9.85
C ASN A 1 9.23 6.40 9.78
N ILE A 2 9.99 6.35 10.88
CA ILE A 2 11.17 5.51 11.07
C ILE A 2 10.94 4.60 12.27
N ALA A 3 11.55 3.43 12.27
CA ALA A 3 11.51 2.49 13.40
C ALA A 3 12.89 2.38 14.06
N ILE A 4 12.89 2.04 15.35
CA ILE A 4 14.11 1.79 16.11
C ILE A 4 14.07 0.37 16.64
N TRP A 5 15.14 -0.38 16.43
CA TRP A 5 15.31 -1.73 16.96
C TRP A 5 16.74 -1.92 17.49
N GLY A 6 16.87 -2.04 18.82
CA GLY A 6 18.18 -2.01 19.45
C GLY A 6 18.96 -0.73 19.13
N GLU A 7 20.12 -0.85 18.56
CA GLU A 7 20.98 0.27 18.15
C GLU A 7 20.83 0.63 16.67
N LEU A 8 19.73 0.19 16.02
CA LEU A 8 19.47 0.45 14.61
C LEU A 8 18.28 1.39 14.43
N ILE A 9 18.45 2.38 13.57
CA ILE A 9 17.39 3.13 12.93
C ILE A 9 17.06 2.39 11.63
N ILE A 10 15.78 2.05 11.44
CA ILE A 10 15.32 1.34 10.25
C ILE A 10 14.31 2.23 9.49
N ASP A 11 14.60 2.45 8.23
CA ASP A 11 13.75 3.26 7.34
C ASP A 11 13.70 2.68 5.93
N GLY A 12 12.67 3.05 5.20
CA GLY A 12 12.47 2.68 3.81
C GLY A 12 12.64 3.87 2.88
N SER A 13 13.18 3.63 1.70
CA SER A 13 13.36 4.66 0.69
C SER A 13 12.54 4.41 -0.57
N SER A 14 12.44 5.43 -1.41
CA SER A 14 11.67 5.40 -2.66
C SER A 14 12.25 4.47 -3.73
N ASP A 15 13.50 4.02 -3.57
CA ASP A 15 14.15 3.05 -4.44
C ASP A 15 13.88 1.58 -4.05
N ASN A 16 12.84 1.36 -3.25
CA ASN A 16 12.44 0.03 -2.78
C ASN A 16 13.48 -0.68 -1.90
N GLN A 17 14.31 0.09 -1.19
CA GLN A 17 15.28 -0.43 -0.24
C GLN A 17 14.85 -0.12 1.19
N MET A 18 15.23 -0.99 2.10
CA MET A 18 15.16 -0.76 3.54
C MET A 18 16.59 -0.62 4.08
N TYR A 19 16.82 0.46 4.78
CA TYR A 19 18.12 0.81 5.37
C TYR A 19 18.10 0.58 6.88
N ALA A 20 19.14 -0.03 7.40
CA ALA A 20 19.43 -0.08 8.83
C ALA A 20 20.71 0.71 9.08
N ILE A 21 20.62 1.72 9.93
CA ILE A 21 21.66 2.71 10.20
C ILE A 21 21.99 2.62 11.70
N ASP A 22 23.26 2.65 12.05
CA ASP A 22 23.70 2.70 13.44
C ASP A 22 23.26 4.03 14.09
N VAL A 23 22.61 3.94 15.25
CA VAL A 23 22.02 5.10 15.94
C VAL A 23 23.08 6.05 16.50
N HIS A 24 24.29 5.59 16.76
CA HIS A 24 25.36 6.38 17.35
C HIS A 24 26.25 7.06 16.32
N THR A 25 26.52 6.36 15.21
CA THR A 25 27.50 6.81 14.22
C THR A 25 26.84 7.37 12.94
N GLY A 26 25.58 7.00 12.66
CA GLY A 26 24.90 7.31 11.40
C GLY A 26 25.43 6.46 10.22
N GLU A 27 26.29 5.47 10.47
CA GLU A 27 26.82 4.61 9.43
C GLU A 27 25.77 3.58 8.95
N LEU A 28 25.83 3.28 7.68
CA LEU A 28 24.98 2.24 7.08
C LEU A 28 25.46 0.85 7.54
N VAL A 29 24.59 0.15 8.29
CA VAL A 29 24.84 -1.22 8.75
C VAL A 29 24.36 -2.23 7.71
N ARG A 30 23.17 -1.96 7.10
CA ARG A 30 22.57 -2.90 6.15
C ARG A 30 21.63 -2.17 5.20
N GLN A 31 21.61 -2.63 3.96
CA GLN A 31 20.62 -2.29 2.93
C GLN A 31 19.96 -3.58 2.46
N THR A 32 18.63 -3.61 2.46
CA THR A 32 17.83 -4.78 2.10
C THR A 32 16.86 -4.40 0.98
N PRO A 33 16.90 -5.07 -0.18
CA PRO A 33 15.88 -4.88 -1.20
C PRO A 33 14.55 -5.44 -0.70
N VAL A 34 13.52 -4.60 -0.69
CA VAL A 34 12.16 -4.97 -0.30
C VAL A 34 11.34 -5.35 -1.52
N PHE A 35 11.67 -4.75 -2.65
CA PHE A 35 11.06 -5.01 -3.95
C PHE A 35 12.07 -4.71 -5.06
N ASP A 36 11.74 -5.05 -6.32
CA ASP A 36 12.59 -4.67 -7.45
C ASP A 36 12.76 -3.14 -7.48
N PRO A 37 14.00 -2.62 -7.42
CA PRO A 37 14.24 -1.18 -7.47
C PRO A 37 13.71 -0.49 -8.72
N LYS A 38 13.48 -1.25 -9.80
CA LYS A 38 12.92 -0.74 -11.06
C LYS A 38 11.39 -0.78 -11.10
N SER A 39 10.77 -1.42 -10.10
CA SER A 39 9.31 -1.47 -10.03
C SER A 39 8.75 -0.08 -9.70
N PRO A 40 7.71 0.37 -10.41
CA PRO A 40 7.05 1.65 -10.16
C PRO A 40 6.18 1.60 -8.89
N THR A 41 6.76 1.17 -7.79
CA THR A 41 6.12 1.13 -6.47
C THR A 41 6.96 1.91 -5.50
N GLY A 42 6.33 2.46 -4.46
CA GLY A 42 7.02 3.18 -3.41
C GLY A 42 6.75 2.59 -2.03
N MET A 43 7.67 2.78 -1.11
CA MET A 43 7.40 2.55 0.29
C MET A 43 6.54 3.70 0.81
N GLY A 44 5.24 3.50 0.82
CA GLY A 44 4.26 4.54 1.16
C GLY A 44 4.17 4.83 2.65
N SER A 45 4.47 3.85 3.50
CA SER A 45 4.47 4.00 4.96
C SER A 45 5.86 3.74 5.52
N GLY A 46 6.21 4.45 6.57
CA GLY A 46 7.37 4.08 7.38
C GLY A 46 7.14 2.75 8.13
N PRO A 47 8.20 2.01 8.43
CA PRO A 47 8.11 0.73 9.11
C PRO A 47 7.72 0.87 10.59
N ILE A 48 7.19 -0.22 11.17
CA ILE A 48 7.09 -0.44 12.61
C ILE A 48 7.84 -1.69 13.02
N ILE A 49 8.11 -1.83 14.32
CA ILE A 49 8.63 -3.07 14.90
C ILE A 49 7.50 -3.83 15.59
N ALA A 50 7.33 -5.10 15.20
CA ALA A 50 6.40 -6.06 15.80
C ALA A 50 7.17 -7.34 16.15
N ASN A 51 7.42 -7.59 17.43
CA ASN A 51 8.13 -8.79 17.92
C ASN A 51 9.42 -9.09 17.15
N GLY A 52 10.30 -8.10 16.98
CA GLY A 52 11.57 -8.26 16.26
C GLY A 52 11.44 -8.36 14.73
N LYS A 53 10.26 -8.07 14.20
CA LYS A 53 10.00 -7.98 12.76
C LYS A 53 9.79 -6.53 12.35
N VAL A 54 10.31 -6.17 11.20
CA VAL A 54 10.07 -4.88 10.55
C VAL A 54 8.90 -5.05 9.61
N ILE A 55 7.79 -4.39 9.92
CA ILE A 55 6.57 -4.43 9.12
C ILE A 55 6.51 -3.19 8.25
N SER A 56 6.32 -3.38 6.96
CA SER A 56 6.25 -2.31 5.96
C SER A 56 5.21 -2.63 4.91
N GLY A 57 4.52 -1.60 4.44
CA GLY A 57 3.58 -1.70 3.33
C GLY A 57 4.05 -0.91 2.12
N ARG A 58 3.28 -1.00 1.05
CA ARG A 58 3.57 -0.31 -0.20
C ARG A 58 2.35 0.43 -0.71
N SER A 59 2.61 1.59 -1.29
CA SER A 59 1.68 2.14 -2.26
C SER A 59 1.91 1.40 -3.58
N CYS A 60 0.85 0.86 -4.14
CA CYS A 60 0.92 0.18 -5.43
C CYS A 60 0.30 1.06 -6.50
N GLU A 61 1.15 1.58 -7.36
CA GLU A 61 0.72 2.33 -8.53
C GLU A 61 0.23 1.37 -9.64
N PRO A 62 -0.57 1.85 -10.59
CA PRO A 62 -1.14 1.00 -11.64
C PRO A 62 -0.10 0.18 -12.40
N GLU A 63 1.04 0.79 -12.67
CA GLU A 63 2.13 0.18 -13.42
C GLU A 63 2.81 -0.98 -12.67
N GLY A 64 2.68 -1.01 -11.35
CA GLY A 64 3.20 -2.09 -10.50
C GLY A 64 2.31 -3.32 -10.48
N GLY A 65 1.04 -3.14 -10.87
CA GLY A 65 0.05 -4.20 -10.86
C GLY A 65 -0.29 -4.74 -9.45
N PRO A 66 -1.09 -5.80 -9.38
CA PRO A 66 -1.57 -6.34 -8.11
C PRO A 66 -0.46 -6.97 -7.26
N GLU A 67 0.62 -7.45 -7.86
CA GLU A 67 1.74 -8.05 -7.11
C GLU A 67 2.54 -7.02 -6.30
N ALA A 68 2.40 -5.73 -6.62
CA ALA A 68 3.02 -4.65 -5.88
C ALA A 68 2.25 -4.24 -4.62
N CYS A 69 0.96 -4.61 -4.54
CA CYS A 69 0.08 -4.31 -3.42
C CYS A 69 0.31 -5.30 -2.28
N VAL A 70 1.37 -5.08 -1.51
CA VAL A 70 1.81 -6.03 -0.48
C VAL A 70 2.12 -5.36 0.86
N ILE A 71 1.95 -6.16 1.91
CA ILE A 71 2.46 -5.92 3.25
C ILE A 71 3.57 -6.94 3.49
N THR A 72 4.70 -6.52 4.03
CA THR A 72 5.88 -7.36 4.19
C THR A 72 6.39 -7.32 5.62
N ALA A 73 6.97 -8.44 6.07
CA ALA A 73 7.73 -8.51 7.30
C ALA A 73 9.15 -9.00 7.03
N PHE A 74 10.10 -8.32 7.63
CA PHE A 74 11.51 -8.66 7.60
C PHE A 74 12.02 -8.88 9.02
N ASP A 75 12.90 -9.83 9.21
CA ASP A 75 13.61 -10.01 10.47
C ASP A 75 14.46 -8.74 10.77
N ALA A 76 14.22 -8.12 11.91
CA ALA A 76 14.84 -6.83 12.25
C ALA A 76 16.37 -6.95 12.39
N LYS A 77 16.88 -8.12 12.79
CA LYS A 77 18.31 -8.36 12.98
C LYS A 77 19.03 -8.61 11.66
N THR A 78 18.45 -9.44 10.80
CA THR A 78 19.13 -9.94 9.60
C THR A 78 18.69 -9.25 8.31
N GLY A 79 17.50 -8.65 8.29
CA GLY A 79 16.87 -8.10 7.09
C GLY A 79 16.27 -9.17 6.18
N ARG A 80 16.26 -10.43 6.58
CA ARG A 80 15.64 -11.49 5.78
C ARG A 80 14.13 -11.34 5.76
N GLU A 81 13.52 -11.46 4.57
CA GLU A 81 12.06 -11.50 4.44
C GLU A 81 11.50 -12.75 5.15
N LEU A 82 10.49 -12.56 5.97
CA LEU A 82 9.82 -13.60 6.75
C LEU A 82 8.50 -14.00 6.09
N TRP A 83 7.70 -13.01 5.71
CA TRP A 83 6.43 -13.23 5.01
C TRP A 83 6.05 -12.01 4.16
N ARG A 84 5.15 -12.25 3.22
CA ARG A 84 4.60 -11.25 2.31
C ARG A 84 3.12 -11.55 2.09
N THR A 85 2.26 -10.58 2.39
CA THR A 85 0.81 -10.69 2.24
C THR A 85 0.33 -9.74 1.16
N ARG A 86 -0.38 -10.24 0.18
CA ARG A 86 -1.05 -9.43 -0.83
C ARG A 86 -2.33 -8.82 -0.27
N THR A 87 -2.59 -7.58 -0.64
CA THR A 87 -3.85 -6.89 -0.33
C THR A 87 -4.87 -7.01 -1.46
N ILE A 88 -4.48 -7.62 -2.58
CA ILE A 88 -5.35 -7.98 -3.70
C ILE A 88 -5.30 -9.51 -3.84
N PRO A 89 -6.42 -10.23 -3.66
CA PRO A 89 -6.45 -11.68 -3.79
C PRO A 89 -6.18 -12.13 -5.22
N LYS A 90 -5.45 -13.23 -5.34
CA LYS A 90 -5.27 -13.94 -6.61
C LYS A 90 -6.51 -14.73 -7.00
N PRO A 91 -6.63 -15.11 -8.29
CA PRO A 91 -7.68 -16.01 -8.72
C PRO A 91 -7.74 -17.28 -7.88
N GLY A 92 -8.92 -17.53 -7.29
CA GLY A 92 -9.19 -18.67 -6.41
C GLY A 92 -8.79 -18.48 -4.93
N GLU A 93 -8.16 -17.37 -4.55
CA GLU A 93 -7.93 -17.01 -3.15
C GLU A 93 -9.23 -16.41 -2.53
N PRO A 94 -9.41 -16.49 -1.19
CA PRO A 94 -10.54 -15.83 -0.53
C PRO A 94 -10.60 -14.33 -0.85
N GLY A 95 -11.75 -13.87 -1.31
CA GLY A 95 -11.96 -12.48 -1.73
C GLY A 95 -11.82 -12.23 -3.23
N ASP A 96 -11.32 -13.20 -4.01
CA ASP A 96 -11.21 -13.09 -5.47
C ASP A 96 -12.57 -12.81 -6.13
N GLU A 97 -13.61 -13.48 -5.65
CA GLU A 97 -14.99 -13.31 -6.11
C GLU A 97 -15.50 -11.87 -6.01
N SER A 98 -14.93 -11.09 -5.09
CA SER A 98 -15.31 -9.68 -4.89
C SER A 98 -14.82 -8.75 -5.99
N TRP A 99 -14.02 -9.26 -6.93
CA TRP A 99 -13.51 -8.49 -8.08
C TRP A 99 -14.30 -8.75 -9.37
N GLY A 100 -15.31 -9.64 -9.31
CA GLY A 100 -16.14 -9.97 -10.47
C GLY A 100 -15.30 -10.40 -11.67
N ASP A 101 -15.64 -9.85 -12.84
CA ASP A 101 -14.97 -10.18 -14.10
C ASP A 101 -13.65 -9.41 -14.34
N ILE A 102 -13.17 -8.64 -13.36
CA ILE A 102 -11.91 -7.88 -13.54
C ILE A 102 -10.72 -8.84 -13.51
N PRO A 103 -9.98 -8.97 -14.63
CA PRO A 103 -8.79 -9.79 -14.69
C PRO A 103 -7.76 -9.39 -13.63
N TYR A 104 -7.07 -10.37 -13.05
CA TYR A 104 -6.12 -10.13 -11.95
C TYR A 104 -5.08 -9.06 -12.29
N GLU A 105 -4.51 -9.10 -13.47
CA GLU A 105 -3.48 -8.17 -13.93
C GLU A 105 -3.97 -6.71 -14.10
N LYS A 106 -5.28 -6.50 -14.06
CA LYS A 106 -5.91 -5.17 -14.10
C LYS A 106 -6.34 -4.65 -12.73
N ARG A 107 -6.17 -5.46 -11.69
CA ARG A 107 -6.44 -5.06 -10.31
C ARG A 107 -5.26 -4.28 -9.74
N TRP A 108 -5.51 -3.21 -9.04
CA TRP A 108 -4.45 -2.39 -8.47
C TRP A 108 -4.98 -1.40 -7.43
N HIS A 109 -4.07 -0.72 -6.79
CA HIS A 109 -4.30 0.38 -5.85
C HIS A 109 -5.03 -0.01 -4.55
N VAL A 110 -4.71 -1.16 -4.00
CA VAL A 110 -5.13 -1.57 -2.65
C VAL A 110 -3.92 -1.60 -1.73
N GLY A 111 -3.12 -0.55 -1.79
CA GLY A 111 -1.86 -0.45 -1.05
C GLY A 111 -2.04 -0.04 0.40
N MET A 112 -0.97 -0.18 1.17
CA MET A 112 -0.83 0.36 2.51
C MET A 112 0.14 1.54 2.46
N TRP A 113 -0.37 2.75 2.63
CA TRP A 113 0.44 3.99 2.68
C TRP A 113 0.46 4.62 4.07
N MET A 114 -0.34 4.10 5.00
CA MET A 114 -0.37 4.52 6.40
C MET A 114 0.51 3.62 7.27
N VAL A 115 0.98 4.17 8.39
CA VAL A 115 1.73 3.41 9.39
C VAL A 115 0.79 2.41 10.06
N PRO A 116 1.14 1.10 10.12
CA PRO A 116 0.33 0.11 10.81
C PRO A 116 0.41 0.25 12.33
N SER A 117 -0.49 -0.41 13.03
CA SER A 117 -0.46 -0.56 14.48
C SER A 117 -0.17 -2.01 14.85
N PHE A 118 0.52 -2.23 15.98
CA PHE A 118 0.80 -3.56 16.50
C PHE A 118 0.24 -3.72 17.91
N ASP A 119 -0.50 -4.80 18.12
CA ASP A 119 -1.00 -5.26 19.41
C ASP A 119 -0.17 -6.48 19.85
N ALA A 120 0.64 -6.28 20.87
CA ALA A 120 1.53 -7.32 21.38
C ALA A 120 0.81 -8.42 22.17
N GLU A 121 -0.33 -8.12 22.76
CA GLU A 121 -1.11 -9.10 23.55
C GLU A 121 -1.82 -10.09 22.61
N LEU A 122 -2.41 -9.57 21.55
CA LEU A 122 -3.12 -10.38 20.55
C LEU A 122 -2.19 -10.89 19.43
N ASN A 123 -0.94 -10.43 19.38
CA ASN A 123 0.01 -10.69 18.30
C ASN A 123 -0.59 -10.35 16.92
N ARG A 124 -1.19 -9.14 16.82
CA ARG A 124 -1.90 -8.67 15.63
C ARG A 124 -1.33 -7.38 15.11
N ILE A 125 -1.26 -7.30 13.78
CA ILE A 125 -0.94 -6.07 13.05
C ILE A 125 -2.23 -5.57 12.42
N TYR A 126 -2.55 -4.30 12.65
CA TYR A 126 -3.71 -3.66 12.05
C TYR A 126 -3.26 -2.69 10.96
N VAL A 127 -3.84 -2.84 9.79
CA VAL A 127 -3.44 -2.13 8.57
C VAL A 127 -4.66 -1.52 7.91
N GLY A 128 -4.59 -0.24 7.57
CA GLY A 128 -5.54 0.41 6.67
C GLY A 128 -5.11 0.25 5.22
N THR A 129 -6.01 -0.18 4.37
CA THR A 129 -5.78 -0.24 2.91
C THR A 129 -6.38 0.97 2.21
N SER A 130 -5.78 1.37 1.10
CA SER A 130 -6.28 2.44 0.26
C SER A 130 -7.55 2.03 -0.49
N VAL A 131 -8.18 3.01 -1.12
CA VAL A 131 -9.33 2.79 -2.00
C VAL A 131 -8.86 2.52 -3.42
N THR A 132 -9.70 1.87 -4.22
CA THR A 132 -9.45 1.74 -5.65
C THR A 132 -9.41 3.14 -6.28
N SER A 133 -8.34 3.43 -7.01
CA SER A 133 -8.09 4.72 -7.64
C SER A 133 -7.55 4.46 -9.07
N PRO A 134 -7.71 5.37 -10.02
CA PRO A 134 -8.17 6.76 -9.89
C PRO A 134 -9.67 6.96 -10.13
N ALA A 135 -10.45 5.92 -10.26
CA ALA A 135 -11.78 6.05 -10.84
C ALA A 135 -12.88 5.48 -9.95
N PRO A 136 -14.10 6.03 -10.05
CA PRO A 136 -15.28 5.41 -9.47
C PRO A 136 -15.45 3.96 -9.96
N LYS A 137 -16.01 3.10 -9.12
CA LYS A 137 -16.21 1.67 -9.41
C LYS A 137 -16.89 1.40 -10.77
N PHE A 138 -17.83 2.22 -11.16
CA PHE A 138 -18.49 2.06 -12.47
C PHE A 138 -17.56 2.15 -13.68
N MET A 139 -16.40 2.81 -13.52
CA MET A 139 -15.36 2.85 -14.56
C MET A 139 -14.45 1.61 -14.55
N LEU A 140 -14.56 0.78 -13.52
CA LEU A 140 -13.81 -0.45 -13.34
C LEU A 140 -14.60 -1.70 -13.78
N ALA A 141 -15.63 -1.52 -14.58
CA ALA A 141 -16.46 -2.58 -15.17
C ALA A 141 -17.44 -3.32 -14.23
N GLY A 142 -17.60 -2.89 -12.99
CA GLY A 142 -18.60 -3.43 -12.07
C GLY A 142 -19.00 -2.40 -11.04
N ASN A 143 -20.27 -2.25 -10.77
CA ASN A 143 -20.75 -1.21 -9.88
C ASN A 143 -21.00 -1.69 -8.45
N ASP A 144 -21.28 -2.97 -8.28
CA ASP A 144 -21.75 -3.55 -7.02
C ASP A 144 -20.69 -4.46 -6.36
N GLU A 145 -19.50 -4.56 -6.95
CA GLU A 145 -18.42 -5.40 -6.44
C GLU A 145 -17.71 -4.74 -5.26
N GLN A 146 -17.25 -5.57 -4.33
CA GLN A 146 -16.59 -5.10 -3.10
C GLN A 146 -15.13 -4.75 -3.29
N TYR A 147 -14.45 -5.36 -4.27
CA TYR A 147 -13.02 -5.18 -4.55
C TYR A 147 -12.12 -5.35 -3.32
N LEU A 148 -12.25 -6.51 -2.65
CA LEU A 148 -11.46 -6.78 -1.46
C LEU A 148 -9.95 -6.77 -1.78
N TYR A 149 -9.15 -6.11 -0.96
CA TYR A 149 -9.49 -5.51 0.33
C TYR A 149 -9.41 -3.99 0.30
N HIS A 150 -9.99 -3.32 -0.70
CA HIS A 150 -9.96 -1.86 -0.73
C HIS A 150 -10.71 -1.26 0.47
N ASN A 151 -10.29 -0.06 0.89
CA ASN A 151 -10.90 0.73 1.97
C ASN A 151 -11.25 -0.10 3.22
N SER A 152 -10.31 -0.92 3.64
CA SER A 152 -10.51 -1.89 4.73
C SER A 152 -9.49 -1.70 5.85
N THR A 153 -9.89 -2.10 7.05
CA THR A 153 -8.94 -2.46 8.09
C THR A 153 -8.70 -3.97 8.00
N LEU A 154 -7.44 -4.36 7.89
CA LEU A 154 -7.02 -5.75 7.97
C LEU A 154 -6.37 -6.01 9.32
N ALA A 155 -6.69 -7.15 9.94
CA ALA A 155 -5.94 -7.68 11.06
C ALA A 155 -5.13 -8.88 10.59
N LEU A 156 -3.81 -8.78 10.67
CA LEU A 156 -2.90 -9.83 10.27
C LEU A 156 -2.29 -10.50 11.50
N ASP A 157 -2.03 -11.78 11.41
CA ASP A 157 -1.17 -12.46 12.35
C ASP A 157 0.28 -11.97 12.17
N ALA A 158 0.91 -11.52 13.25
CA ALA A 158 2.24 -10.90 13.16
C ALA A 158 3.36 -11.89 12.83
N ASP A 159 3.13 -13.20 13.02
CA ASP A 159 4.13 -14.22 12.75
C ASP A 159 4.04 -14.77 11.33
N THR A 160 2.82 -14.90 10.80
CA THR A 160 2.56 -15.54 9.50
C THR A 160 2.19 -14.57 8.39
N GLY A 161 1.69 -13.38 8.76
CA GLY A 161 1.11 -12.43 7.81
C GLY A 161 -0.29 -12.80 7.31
N GLU A 162 -0.88 -13.89 7.81
CA GLU A 162 -2.24 -14.27 7.43
C GLU A 162 -3.27 -13.22 7.83
N ILE A 163 -4.21 -12.92 6.94
CA ILE A 163 -5.35 -12.04 7.23
C ILE A 163 -6.33 -12.83 8.10
N VAL A 164 -6.40 -12.48 9.39
CA VAL A 164 -7.27 -13.15 10.36
C VAL A 164 -8.71 -12.68 10.22
N TRP A 165 -8.88 -11.37 9.99
CA TRP A 165 -10.16 -10.76 9.66
C TRP A 165 -9.95 -9.44 8.93
N HIS A 166 -11.00 -8.97 8.29
CA HIS A 166 -11.05 -7.63 7.69
C HIS A 166 -12.38 -6.96 7.99
N TYR A 167 -12.37 -5.64 7.94
CA TYR A 167 -13.58 -4.83 7.99
C TYR A 167 -13.49 -3.77 6.90
N GLN A 168 -14.38 -3.84 5.92
CA GLN A 168 -14.49 -2.86 4.85
C GLN A 168 -15.33 -1.67 5.31
N HIS A 169 -14.75 -0.47 5.30
CA HIS A 169 -15.41 0.73 5.82
C HIS A 169 -16.49 1.27 4.90
N VAL A 170 -16.16 1.41 3.63
CA VAL A 170 -17.07 1.91 2.60
C VAL A 170 -16.84 1.14 1.31
N VAL A 171 -17.89 0.48 0.81
CA VAL A 171 -17.81 -0.31 -0.42
C VAL A 171 -17.74 0.58 -1.67
N ASP A 172 -18.49 1.68 -1.68
CA ASP A 172 -18.63 2.58 -2.85
C ASP A 172 -17.79 3.85 -2.72
N HIS A 173 -16.59 3.72 -2.19
CA HIS A 173 -15.67 4.83 -2.06
C HIS A 173 -14.60 4.82 -3.17
N TRP A 174 -14.15 6.02 -3.53
CA TRP A 174 -13.07 6.25 -4.48
C TRP A 174 -12.33 7.53 -4.09
N ASP A 175 -11.04 7.56 -4.40
CA ASP A 175 -10.17 8.68 -4.05
C ASP A 175 -9.87 9.54 -5.27
N LEU A 176 -10.23 10.82 -5.18
CA LEU A 176 -9.85 11.83 -6.16
C LEU A 176 -8.46 12.43 -5.92
N GLY A 177 -7.92 12.25 -4.72
CA GLY A 177 -6.66 12.88 -4.30
C GLY A 177 -5.41 12.18 -4.82
N CYS A 178 -5.49 10.89 -5.16
CA CYS A 178 -4.34 10.09 -5.61
C CYS A 178 -4.10 10.13 -7.12
N CYS A 179 -4.92 10.86 -7.87
CA CYS A 179 -4.79 10.88 -9.32
C CYS A 179 -3.72 11.87 -9.77
N ARG A 180 -2.47 11.44 -9.84
CA ARG A 180 -1.64 11.91 -10.95
C ARG A 180 -2.19 11.27 -12.21
N LEU A 181 -3.13 11.93 -12.84
CA LEU A 181 -3.38 11.68 -14.26
C LEU A 181 -2.02 11.71 -14.95
N PRO A 182 -1.66 10.71 -15.80
CA PRO A 182 -0.52 10.87 -16.67
C PRO A 182 -0.70 12.22 -17.34
N ALA A 183 0.31 13.07 -17.29
CA ALA A 183 0.28 14.37 -17.94
C ALA A 183 0.14 14.16 -19.42
N SER A 184 -1.10 13.94 -19.89
CA SER A 184 -1.45 14.16 -21.26
C SER A 184 -1.25 15.64 -21.47
N SER A 185 -0.33 16.01 -22.32
CA SER A 185 0.07 17.34 -22.72
C SER A 185 -1.04 18.05 -23.52
N ALA A 186 -2.18 18.31 -22.86
CA ALA A 186 -3.21 19.18 -23.36
C ALA A 186 -3.34 20.36 -22.41
N PRO A 187 -3.01 21.58 -22.83
CA PRO A 187 -3.17 22.75 -21.98
C PRO A 187 -4.66 22.98 -21.73
N TRP A 188 -5.04 23.05 -20.47
CA TRP A 188 -6.34 23.56 -20.07
C TRP A 188 -6.42 25.03 -20.48
N SER A 189 -7.10 25.31 -21.63
CA SER A 189 -7.46 26.65 -22.00
C SER A 189 -8.49 27.19 -21.00
N ARG A 190 -8.09 28.17 -20.20
CA ARG A 190 -9.02 28.98 -19.41
C ARG A 190 -10.02 29.62 -20.35
N ARG A 191 -11.23 29.11 -20.43
CA ARG A 191 -12.33 29.88 -21.01
C ARG A 191 -12.66 31.00 -20.05
N SER A 192 -12.24 32.22 -20.42
CA SER A 192 -12.66 33.44 -19.79
C SER A 192 -14.19 33.58 -19.91
N ARG A 193 -14.86 33.61 -18.77
CA ARG A 193 -16.26 34.08 -18.72
C ARG A 193 -16.25 35.58 -18.91
N THR A 194 -16.53 36.04 -20.10
CA THR A 194 -16.90 37.42 -20.33
C THR A 194 -18.30 37.65 -19.74
N ALA A 195 -18.34 38.45 -18.68
CA ALA A 195 -19.58 38.98 -18.15
C ALA A 195 -20.18 39.91 -19.22
N ARG A 196 -21.38 39.64 -19.70
CA ARG A 196 -22.16 40.60 -20.45
C ARG A 196 -22.82 41.53 -19.43
N SER A 197 -22.45 42.81 -19.45
CA SER A 197 -23.24 43.85 -18.85
C SER A 197 -24.39 44.18 -19.78
N THR A 198 -25.61 44.13 -19.30
CA THR A 198 -26.79 44.72 -19.93
C THR A 198 -27.06 46.06 -19.25
N THR A 199 -26.92 47.09 -20.00
CA THR A 199 -27.58 48.38 -19.77
C THR A 199 -29.07 48.25 -20.02
#